data_09b4420ac661bd25015b4883e7c2a354
#
_entry.id   09b4420ac661bd25015b4883e7c2a354
#
_cell.length_a   1.000
_cell.length_b   1.000
_cell.length_c   1.000
_cell.angle_alpha   90.00
_cell.angle_beta   90.00
_cell.angle_gamma   90.00
#
_symmetry.space_group_name_H-M   'P 1'
#
loop_
_entity.id
_entity.type
_entity.pdbx_description
1 polymer ?
#
loop_
_entity_poly.entity_id
_entity_poly.type
_entity_poly.pdbx_seq_one_letter_code
_entity_poly.pdbx_strand_id
1 'polypeptide(L)'
;MREPLTALAPFPLETPESHQSGLRARLTTRIGSLVVPLWATPMAVASLAMLVIRNYDHRFIRGDLWWTLLVSTSLVVLLIALYVALIRGDRRLIPARRRKFTMALLIFLAGNTILQTALILPDLNHVNRYGVDAAAATDCATQQFMRGHDPYANVHMLTCLANHGLQFDQTTPKREGRFWPFSTFPTVHHTEFRVGSSTFENLLWSTYRRDLARERQDPSYAPAEFETRFNYPGAAIFFGWAAWVFGARDLVGLFLACVILASWLIYRQTDRRMRLATGLLLLGDAPLVLDSAVGATDILYAALLVLYWQWRERPLLGGLILGLAAATRQQVWFFVPFLLYLAWHRHGWPDLWRRSILALAVFVGCNLPFILMGPQNWLAGVLGPMADPLFAQGIGLIALSIALFQQHIGSQNFYAVLEGVALVGCFWLYTRQWQRAPGLAMLLPLIPLALAWRSLHTYFMVLPLLATAVLAFPLTSGERSGQARRDLVPLEPITARTIE
;
A
#
# COMPACT_ATOMS: atom_id res chain seq x y z
N MET A 1 -27.19 23.01 75.82
CA MET A 1 -26.57 21.69 75.57
C MET A 1 -25.55 21.91 74.42
N ARG A 2 -24.27 21.84 74.70
CA ARG A 2 -23.19 21.94 73.70
C ARG A 2 -22.67 20.53 73.43
N GLU A 3 -22.77 20.09 72.18
CA GLU A 3 -22.13 18.83 71.73
C GLU A 3 -20.61 19.02 71.65
N PRO A 4 -19.85 17.98 72.01
CA PRO A 4 -18.37 18.06 71.91
C PRO A 4 -17.93 17.79 70.45
N LEU A 5 -17.09 18.64 69.92
CA LEU A 5 -16.31 18.51 68.67
C LEU A 5 -15.46 17.24 68.77
N THR A 6 -15.81 16.22 67.97
CA THR A 6 -14.97 15.03 67.74
C THR A 6 -13.72 15.43 66.99
N ALA A 7 -12.57 15.21 67.58
CA ALA A 7 -11.24 15.42 66.98
C ALA A 7 -11.06 14.54 65.73
N LEU A 8 -10.81 15.18 64.61
CA LEU A 8 -10.40 14.53 63.36
C LEU A 8 -9.02 13.86 63.59
N ALA A 9 -8.96 12.56 63.41
CA ALA A 9 -7.68 11.83 63.42
C ALA A 9 -6.75 12.33 62.28
N PRO A 10 -5.44 12.48 62.55
CA PRO A 10 -4.52 12.92 61.52
C PRO A 10 -4.43 11.87 60.39
N PHE A 11 -4.64 12.32 59.14
CA PHE A 11 -4.36 11.53 57.96
C PHE A 11 -2.90 11.06 57.96
N PRO A 12 -2.62 9.77 57.77
CA PRO A 12 -1.24 9.31 57.66
C PRO A 12 -0.61 9.93 56.41
N LEU A 13 0.40 10.76 56.60
CA LEU A 13 1.27 11.26 55.52
C LEU A 13 2.03 10.07 54.94
N GLU A 14 1.60 9.61 53.76
CA GLU A 14 2.36 8.61 52.98
C GLU A 14 3.75 9.17 52.66
N THR A 15 4.77 8.48 53.11
CA THR A 15 6.17 8.90 52.86
C THR A 15 6.46 8.77 51.35
N PRO A 16 7.26 9.69 50.76
CA PRO A 16 7.60 9.67 49.32
C PRO A 16 8.21 8.34 48.84
N GLU A 17 8.84 7.59 49.74
CA GLU A 17 9.44 6.28 49.44
C GLU A 17 8.39 5.17 49.17
N SER A 18 7.22 5.22 49.82
CA SER A 18 6.14 4.24 49.58
C SER A 18 5.50 4.41 48.20
N HIS A 19 5.44 5.65 47.72
CA HIS A 19 4.92 5.95 46.37
C HIS A 19 5.88 5.50 45.28
N GLN A 20 7.20 5.65 45.45
CA GLN A 20 8.22 5.22 44.49
C GLN A 20 8.35 3.70 44.42
N SER A 21 8.24 2.98 45.54
CA SER A 21 8.27 1.52 45.58
C SER A 21 7.02 0.90 44.91
N GLY A 22 5.85 1.51 45.13
CA GLY A 22 4.61 1.12 44.50
C GLY A 22 4.59 1.36 42.98
N LEU A 23 5.17 2.47 42.53
CA LEU A 23 5.29 2.80 41.10
C LEU A 23 6.28 1.86 40.40
N ARG A 24 7.42 1.57 40.99
CA ARG A 24 8.40 0.59 40.47
C ARG A 24 7.83 -0.82 40.42
N ALA A 25 7.09 -1.27 41.43
CA ALA A 25 6.44 -2.56 41.47
C ALA A 25 5.34 -2.65 40.37
N ARG A 26 4.53 -1.61 40.17
CA ARG A 26 3.52 -1.55 39.09
C ARG A 26 4.15 -1.50 37.71
N LEU A 27 5.25 -0.76 37.52
CA LEU A 27 5.99 -0.73 36.25
C LEU A 27 6.64 -2.07 35.94
N THR A 28 7.29 -2.73 36.92
CA THR A 28 7.90 -4.06 36.71
C THR A 28 6.88 -5.13 36.44
N THR A 29 5.69 -5.08 37.07
CA THR A 29 4.59 -6.01 36.78
C THR A 29 3.98 -5.77 35.40
N ARG A 30 3.82 -4.51 34.98
CA ARG A 30 3.34 -4.18 33.62
C ARG A 30 4.37 -4.54 32.54
N ILE A 31 5.64 -4.29 32.74
CA ILE A 31 6.71 -4.68 31.80
C ILE A 31 6.83 -6.22 31.73
N GLY A 32 6.63 -6.91 32.86
CA GLY A 32 6.63 -8.37 32.89
C GLY A 32 5.50 -9.05 32.12
N SER A 33 4.41 -8.31 31.84
CA SER A 33 3.28 -8.78 31.04
C SER A 33 3.37 -8.43 29.53
N LEU A 34 4.38 -7.64 29.14
CA LEU A 34 4.60 -7.31 27.73
C LEU A 34 5.10 -8.54 26.98
N VAL A 35 4.39 -8.90 25.95
CA VAL A 35 4.70 -10.05 25.12
C VAL A 35 4.90 -9.58 23.69
N VAL A 36 5.96 -10.07 23.06
CA VAL A 36 6.23 -9.82 21.64
C VAL A 36 5.96 -11.09 20.86
N PRO A 37 5.14 -11.04 19.81
CA PRO A 37 4.89 -12.19 18.95
C PRO A 37 6.12 -12.52 18.09
N LEU A 38 6.25 -13.79 17.71
CA LEU A 38 7.39 -14.25 16.87
C LEU A 38 7.44 -13.55 15.50
N TRP A 39 6.29 -13.13 14.97
CA TRP A 39 6.22 -12.42 13.69
C TRP A 39 6.76 -10.98 13.76
N ALA A 40 6.94 -10.40 14.95
CA ALA A 40 7.44 -9.04 15.08
C ALA A 40 8.88 -8.86 14.57
N THR A 41 9.73 -9.89 14.70
CA THR A 41 11.11 -9.85 14.18
C THR A 41 11.15 -9.70 12.65
N PRO A 42 10.51 -10.58 11.85
CA PRO A 42 10.50 -10.40 10.41
C PRO A 42 9.78 -9.11 9.98
N MET A 43 8.74 -8.65 10.71
CA MET A 43 8.11 -7.36 10.43
C MET A 43 9.05 -6.17 10.66
N ALA A 44 9.90 -6.24 11.69
CA ALA A 44 10.92 -5.21 11.93
C ALA A 44 11.96 -5.17 10.80
N VAL A 45 12.38 -6.34 10.30
CA VAL A 45 13.25 -6.44 9.11
C VAL A 45 12.57 -5.87 7.88
N ALA A 46 11.29 -6.16 7.68
CA ALA A 46 10.50 -5.61 6.57
C ALA A 46 10.44 -4.07 6.64
N SER A 47 10.20 -3.50 7.82
CA SER A 47 10.18 -2.05 8.04
C SER A 47 11.53 -1.38 7.73
N LEU A 48 12.66 -2.00 8.12
CA LEU A 48 14.00 -1.50 7.76
C LEU A 48 14.27 -1.61 6.25
N ALA A 49 13.89 -2.71 5.63
CA ALA A 49 14.05 -2.87 4.18
C ALA A 49 13.26 -1.79 3.43
N MET A 50 12.04 -1.47 3.89
CA MET A 50 11.23 -0.41 3.30
C MET A 50 11.86 0.97 3.50
N LEU A 51 12.46 1.24 4.66
CA LEU A 51 13.21 2.47 4.90
C LEU A 51 14.39 2.63 3.92
N VAL A 52 15.14 1.55 3.68
CA VAL A 52 16.24 1.57 2.70
C VAL A 52 15.69 1.87 1.30
N ILE A 53 14.65 1.17 0.88
CA ILE A 53 14.01 1.39 -0.42
C ILE A 53 13.64 2.87 -0.58
N ARG A 54 12.92 3.43 0.38
CA ARG A 54 12.41 4.80 0.33
C ARG A 54 13.52 5.86 0.30
N ASN A 55 14.58 5.68 1.11
CA ASN A 55 15.65 6.67 1.19
C ASN A 55 16.63 6.62 0.02
N TYR A 56 16.70 5.50 -0.71
CA TYR A 56 17.66 5.31 -1.79
C TYR A 56 17.02 5.13 -3.16
N ASP A 57 15.69 5.19 -3.27
CA ASP A 57 14.99 4.99 -4.54
C ASP A 57 15.42 6.03 -5.60
N HIS A 58 15.60 7.29 -5.21
CA HIS A 58 16.06 8.36 -6.10
C HIS A 58 17.52 8.22 -6.55
N ARG A 59 18.34 7.43 -5.83
CA ARG A 59 19.75 7.17 -6.19
C ARG A 59 19.89 6.05 -7.20
N PHE A 60 19.04 5.01 -7.13
CA PHE A 60 19.08 3.94 -8.13
C PHE A 60 18.67 4.44 -9.53
N ILE A 61 17.77 5.41 -9.60
CA ILE A 61 17.36 6.06 -10.83
C ILE A 61 18.59 6.62 -11.60
N ARG A 62 19.68 6.94 -10.93
CA ARG A 62 20.93 7.42 -11.52
C ARG A 62 21.76 6.32 -12.20
N GLY A 63 21.31 5.07 -12.23
CA GLY A 63 22.03 3.94 -12.83
C GLY A 63 23.26 3.47 -12.04
N ASP A 64 23.38 3.86 -10.79
CA ASP A 64 24.43 3.37 -9.91
C ASP A 64 24.15 1.91 -9.53
N LEU A 65 25.02 1.01 -9.98
CA LEU A 65 24.87 -0.43 -9.79
C LEU A 65 24.76 -0.81 -8.30
N TRP A 66 25.59 -0.21 -7.45
CA TRP A 66 25.62 -0.58 -6.03
C TRP A 66 24.32 -0.17 -5.30
N TRP A 67 23.81 1.03 -5.62
CA TRP A 67 22.54 1.49 -5.05
C TRP A 67 21.37 0.69 -5.59
N THR A 68 21.37 0.33 -6.85
CA THR A 68 20.35 -0.53 -7.45
C THR A 68 20.35 -1.91 -6.81
N LEU A 69 21.53 -2.52 -6.62
CA LEU A 69 21.65 -3.80 -5.92
C LEU A 69 21.15 -3.72 -4.46
N LEU A 70 21.49 -2.64 -3.77
CA LEU A 70 21.01 -2.42 -2.39
C LEU A 70 19.49 -2.35 -2.32
N VAL A 71 18.85 -1.54 -3.17
CA VAL A 71 17.39 -1.36 -3.21
C VAL A 71 16.69 -2.64 -3.63
N SER A 72 17.16 -3.29 -4.70
CA SER A 72 16.56 -4.54 -5.18
C SER A 72 16.72 -5.70 -4.17
N THR A 73 17.87 -5.79 -3.50
CA THR A 73 18.08 -6.75 -2.40
C THR A 73 17.15 -6.45 -1.23
N SER A 74 16.97 -5.17 -0.89
CA SER A 74 16.03 -4.76 0.16
C SER A 74 14.59 -5.11 -0.19
N LEU A 75 14.19 -5.02 -1.46
CA LEU A 75 12.87 -5.49 -1.91
C LEU A 75 12.71 -7.00 -1.71
N VAL A 76 13.72 -7.80 -2.06
CA VAL A 76 13.69 -9.25 -1.84
C VAL A 76 13.62 -9.56 -0.35
N VAL A 77 14.41 -8.88 0.49
CA VAL A 77 14.39 -9.02 1.96
C VAL A 77 13.01 -8.64 2.51
N LEU A 78 12.40 -7.56 2.04
CA LEU A 78 11.05 -7.14 2.40
C LEU A 78 10.05 -8.27 2.13
N LEU A 79 10.01 -8.79 0.91
CA LEU A 79 9.07 -9.82 0.49
C LEU A 79 9.27 -11.15 1.28
N ILE A 80 10.52 -11.57 1.48
CA ILE A 80 10.83 -12.77 2.28
C ILE A 80 10.43 -12.56 3.74
N ALA A 81 10.75 -11.42 4.33
CA ALA A 81 10.42 -11.11 5.72
C ALA A 81 8.89 -11.13 5.95
N LEU A 82 8.13 -10.51 5.05
CA LEU A 82 6.67 -10.52 5.12
C LEU A 82 6.10 -11.93 4.91
N TYR A 83 6.63 -12.70 3.97
CA TYR A 83 6.24 -14.10 3.75
C TYR A 83 6.48 -14.95 5.00
N VAL A 84 7.64 -14.82 5.63
CA VAL A 84 7.98 -15.51 6.89
C VAL A 84 7.07 -15.06 8.03
N ALA A 85 6.77 -13.77 8.13
CA ALA A 85 5.85 -13.24 9.14
C ALA A 85 4.45 -13.86 9.00
N LEU A 86 3.93 -13.93 7.78
CA LEU A 86 2.58 -14.44 7.49
C LEU A 86 2.48 -15.96 7.65
N ILE A 87 3.52 -16.73 7.30
CA ILE A 87 3.56 -18.19 7.55
C ILE A 87 3.70 -18.49 9.03
N ARG A 88 4.53 -17.73 9.75
CA ARG A 88 4.74 -17.88 11.18
C ARG A 88 3.67 -17.18 12.02
N GLY A 89 2.68 -16.58 11.39
CA GLY A 89 1.62 -15.80 12.00
C GLY A 89 0.81 -16.55 13.07
N ASP A 90 1.23 -17.76 13.43
CA ASP A 90 0.79 -18.45 14.61
C ASP A 90 1.16 -17.60 15.84
N ARG A 91 0.19 -17.43 16.73
CA ARG A 91 0.25 -16.60 17.95
C ARG A 91 1.28 -17.10 18.98
N ARG A 92 2.31 -17.80 18.54
CA ARG A 92 3.40 -18.25 19.40
C ARG A 92 4.13 -17.05 19.94
N LEU A 93 3.96 -16.85 21.24
CA LEU A 93 4.64 -15.81 21.98
C LEU A 93 6.09 -16.26 22.20
N ILE A 94 6.99 -15.30 22.20
CA ILE A 94 8.37 -15.59 22.60
C ILE A 94 8.32 -16.08 24.05
N PRO A 95 8.85 -17.28 24.37
CA PRO A 95 8.80 -17.83 25.72
C PRO A 95 9.37 -16.83 26.75
N ALA A 96 8.74 -16.76 27.92
CA ALA A 96 9.16 -15.85 29.00
C ALA A 96 10.66 -15.99 29.38
N ARG A 97 11.23 -17.19 29.20
CA ARG A 97 12.68 -17.45 29.34
C ARG A 97 13.56 -16.57 28.43
N ARG A 98 13.00 -15.99 27.33
CA ARG A 98 13.70 -15.09 26.41
C ARG A 98 13.40 -13.61 26.67
N ARG A 99 13.12 -13.23 27.92
CA ARG A 99 12.82 -11.84 28.32
C ARG A 99 13.84 -10.82 27.79
N LYS A 100 15.14 -11.16 27.82
CA LYS A 100 16.21 -10.31 27.26
C LYS A 100 16.00 -10.05 25.76
N PHE A 101 15.66 -11.10 25.01
CA PHE A 101 15.38 -10.97 23.57
C PHE A 101 14.12 -10.12 23.31
N THR A 102 13.06 -10.31 24.08
CA THR A 102 11.83 -9.50 23.99
C THR A 102 12.13 -8.01 24.21
N MET A 103 12.93 -7.70 25.24
CA MET A 103 13.32 -6.31 25.54
C MET A 103 14.21 -5.73 24.42
N ALA A 104 15.19 -6.51 23.94
CA ALA A 104 16.04 -6.08 22.83
C ALA A 104 15.22 -5.79 21.57
N LEU A 105 14.24 -6.64 21.25
CA LEU A 105 13.36 -6.43 20.09
C LEU A 105 12.46 -5.19 20.26
N LEU A 106 11.91 -4.95 21.45
CA LEU A 106 11.12 -3.74 21.73
C LEU A 106 11.98 -2.47 21.65
N ILE A 107 13.21 -2.51 22.17
CA ILE A 107 14.17 -1.40 22.06
C ILE A 107 14.51 -1.17 20.58
N PHE A 108 14.74 -2.23 19.82
CA PHE A 108 14.99 -2.14 18.39
C PHE A 108 13.81 -1.52 17.64
N LEU A 109 12.58 -1.98 17.89
CA LEU A 109 11.37 -1.42 17.28
C LEU A 109 11.19 0.05 17.63
N ALA A 110 11.40 0.43 18.90
CA ALA A 110 11.33 1.82 19.34
C ALA A 110 12.43 2.67 18.68
N GLY A 111 13.67 2.17 18.63
CA GLY A 111 14.78 2.82 17.94
C GLY A 111 14.53 3.02 16.46
N ASN A 112 14.01 1.98 15.79
CA ASN A 112 13.60 2.06 14.39
C ASN A 112 12.50 3.11 14.15
N THR A 113 11.47 3.13 15.01
CA THR A 113 10.40 4.14 14.95
C THR A 113 10.96 5.56 15.10
N ILE A 114 11.82 5.77 16.10
CA ILE A 114 12.46 7.07 16.33
C ILE A 114 13.32 7.49 15.13
N LEU A 115 14.14 6.57 14.61
CA LEU A 115 14.98 6.81 13.43
C LEU A 115 14.14 7.20 12.23
N GLN A 116 13.11 6.43 11.90
CA GLN A 116 12.24 6.69 10.78
C GLN A 116 11.53 8.04 10.93
N THR A 117 10.97 8.33 12.10
CA THR A 117 10.31 9.62 12.37
C THR A 117 11.29 10.78 12.22
N ALA A 118 12.52 10.64 12.75
CA ALA A 118 13.55 11.67 12.64
C ALA A 118 13.98 11.94 11.20
N LEU A 119 14.03 10.90 10.35
CA LEU A 119 14.40 11.02 8.94
C LEU A 119 13.29 11.68 8.10
N ILE A 120 12.03 11.52 8.49
CA ILE A 120 10.87 12.02 7.74
C ILE A 120 10.41 13.39 8.19
N LEU A 121 10.62 13.74 9.47
CA LEU A 121 10.15 15.01 10.01
C LEU A 121 10.58 16.25 9.20
N PRO A 122 11.82 16.35 8.68
CA PRO A 122 12.22 17.45 7.78
C PRO A 122 11.39 17.49 6.50
N ASP A 123 11.12 16.34 5.89
CA ASP A 123 10.38 16.25 4.63
C ASP A 123 8.91 16.68 4.80
N LEU A 124 8.28 16.36 5.95
CA LEU A 124 6.91 16.77 6.26
C LEU A 124 6.75 18.30 6.35
N ASN A 125 7.79 19.03 6.72
CA ASN A 125 7.75 20.50 6.77
C ASN A 125 7.70 21.15 5.37
N HIS A 126 8.04 20.40 4.33
CA HIS A 126 8.02 20.85 2.94
C HIS A 126 6.76 20.41 2.17
N VAL A 127 5.84 19.69 2.81
CA VAL A 127 4.59 19.19 2.19
C VAL A 127 3.56 20.31 2.10
N ASN A 128 3.80 21.28 1.25
CA ASN A 128 2.82 22.30 0.92
C ASN A 128 2.09 22.06 -0.41
N ARG A 129 2.47 20.99 -1.15
CA ARG A 129 1.97 20.67 -2.49
C ARG A 129 2.15 19.17 -2.75
N TYR A 130 1.48 18.67 -3.78
CA TYR A 130 1.69 17.29 -4.22
C TYR A 130 3.14 17.07 -4.65
N GLY A 131 3.77 16.02 -4.13
CA GLY A 131 5.13 15.59 -4.53
C GLY A 131 5.13 14.57 -5.66
N VAL A 132 3.94 14.04 -6.03
CA VAL A 132 3.76 13.04 -7.09
C VAL A 132 2.55 13.38 -7.96
N ASP A 133 2.63 13.03 -9.23
CA ASP A 133 1.58 13.30 -10.22
C ASP A 133 0.25 12.56 -9.94
N ALA A 134 0.31 11.40 -9.29
CA ALA A 134 -0.85 10.57 -9.02
C ALA A 134 -1.97 11.29 -8.26
N ALA A 135 -1.64 12.00 -7.17
CA ALA A 135 -2.63 12.74 -6.39
C ALA A 135 -3.10 13.99 -7.13
N ALA A 136 -2.19 14.73 -7.74
CA ALA A 136 -2.54 15.91 -8.51
C ALA A 136 -3.45 15.55 -9.70
N ALA A 137 -3.16 14.46 -10.43
CA ALA A 137 -4.01 13.95 -11.50
C ALA A 137 -5.40 13.56 -10.98
N THR A 138 -5.46 12.91 -9.80
CA THR A 138 -6.75 12.56 -9.16
C THR A 138 -7.53 13.81 -8.78
N ASP A 139 -6.88 14.83 -8.26
CA ASP A 139 -7.49 16.10 -7.89
C ASP A 139 -7.98 16.85 -9.14
N CYS A 140 -7.14 16.93 -10.19
CA CYS A 140 -7.52 17.52 -11.47
C CYS A 140 -8.72 16.80 -12.10
N ALA A 141 -8.72 15.48 -12.13
CA ALA A 141 -9.84 14.67 -12.63
C ALA A 141 -11.12 14.91 -11.82
N THR A 142 -10.98 15.03 -10.49
CA THR A 142 -12.10 15.37 -9.59
C THR A 142 -12.67 16.75 -9.92
N GLN A 143 -11.83 17.77 -10.14
CA GLN A 143 -12.28 19.11 -10.51
C GLN A 143 -12.97 19.14 -11.87
N GLN A 144 -12.47 18.38 -12.86
CA GLN A 144 -13.14 18.23 -14.17
C GLN A 144 -14.54 17.61 -14.00
N PHE A 145 -14.64 16.53 -13.24
CA PHE A 145 -15.92 15.88 -12.94
C PHE A 145 -16.91 16.83 -12.26
N MET A 146 -16.46 17.62 -11.27
CA MET A 146 -17.30 18.59 -10.56
C MET A 146 -17.82 19.71 -11.49
N ARG A 147 -17.09 20.00 -12.56
CA ARG A 147 -17.51 20.97 -13.62
C ARG A 147 -18.38 20.32 -14.70
N GLY A 148 -18.69 19.04 -14.59
CA GLY A 148 -19.48 18.28 -15.59
C GLY A 148 -18.70 17.89 -16.85
N HIS A 149 -17.38 17.96 -16.81
CA HIS A 149 -16.51 17.55 -17.91
C HIS A 149 -16.05 16.09 -17.74
N ASP A 150 -15.75 15.42 -18.86
CA ASP A 150 -15.16 14.08 -18.85
C ASP A 150 -13.72 14.14 -18.28
N PRO A 151 -13.45 13.56 -17.10
CA PRO A 151 -12.14 13.59 -16.47
C PRO A 151 -11.06 12.77 -17.20
N TYR A 152 -11.48 11.90 -18.13
CA TYR A 152 -10.58 11.08 -18.95
C TYR A 152 -10.26 11.71 -20.32
N ALA A 153 -10.89 12.83 -20.67
CA ALA A 153 -10.70 13.50 -21.96
C ALA A 153 -9.34 14.19 -22.14
N ASN A 154 -8.50 14.22 -21.11
CA ASN A 154 -7.16 14.83 -21.13
C ASN A 154 -7.17 16.33 -21.52
N VAL A 155 -8.16 17.06 -21.04
CA VAL A 155 -8.32 18.51 -21.31
C VAL A 155 -7.72 19.30 -20.15
N HIS A 156 -6.85 20.27 -20.43
CA HIS A 156 -6.19 21.13 -19.43
C HIS A 156 -5.43 20.39 -18.31
N MET A 157 -5.04 19.14 -18.53
CA MET A 157 -4.48 18.35 -17.45
C MET A 157 -3.08 18.81 -17.05
N LEU A 158 -2.19 19.10 -18.00
CA LEU A 158 -0.84 19.58 -17.69
C LEU A 158 -0.86 20.94 -16.98
N THR A 159 -1.76 21.83 -17.39
CA THR A 159 -1.98 23.14 -16.74
C THR A 159 -2.49 22.95 -15.32
N CYS A 160 -3.42 22.02 -15.11
CA CYS A 160 -3.92 21.70 -13.78
C CYS A 160 -2.82 21.13 -12.88
N LEU A 161 -2.02 20.18 -13.36
CA LEU A 161 -0.88 19.64 -12.63
C LEU A 161 0.11 20.73 -12.23
N ALA A 162 0.43 21.65 -13.15
CA ALA A 162 1.31 22.78 -12.88
C ALA A 162 0.72 23.73 -11.82
N ASN A 163 -0.61 23.97 -11.83
CA ASN A 163 -1.28 24.80 -10.83
C ASN A 163 -1.26 24.15 -9.44
N HIS A 164 -1.22 22.83 -9.35
CA HIS A 164 -0.99 22.08 -8.11
C HIS A 164 0.48 22.07 -7.70
N GLY A 165 1.35 22.75 -8.44
CA GLY A 165 2.75 22.95 -8.13
C GLY A 165 3.68 21.83 -8.57
N LEU A 166 3.19 20.87 -9.39
CA LEU A 166 4.06 19.85 -9.97
C LEU A 166 5.07 20.48 -10.93
N GLN A 167 6.30 20.06 -10.78
CA GLN A 167 7.40 20.46 -11.63
C GLN A 167 7.59 19.43 -12.75
N PHE A 168 8.43 19.77 -13.72
CA PHE A 168 8.71 18.95 -14.91
C PHE A 168 9.27 17.55 -14.56
N ASP A 169 10.04 17.44 -13.46
CA ASP A 169 10.66 16.21 -12.96
C ASP A 169 9.71 15.33 -12.15
N GLN A 170 8.56 15.87 -11.74
CA GLN A 170 7.50 15.17 -11.04
C GLN A 170 6.39 14.68 -11.99
N THR A 171 6.42 15.10 -13.25
CA THR A 171 5.48 14.66 -14.28
C THR A 171 6.02 13.44 -15.01
N THR A 172 5.21 12.41 -15.18
CA THR A 172 5.65 11.17 -15.84
C THR A 172 5.86 11.39 -17.34
N PRO A 173 7.11 11.23 -17.86
CA PRO A 173 7.39 11.35 -19.29
C PRO A 173 7.03 10.06 -20.02
N LYS A 174 6.60 10.22 -21.30
CA LYS A 174 6.38 9.14 -22.26
C LYS A 174 7.49 9.08 -23.29
N ARG A 175 7.79 7.90 -23.79
CA ARG A 175 8.76 7.70 -24.87
C ARG A 175 8.12 8.00 -26.23
N GLU A 176 7.63 9.23 -26.37
CA GLU A 176 6.98 9.75 -27.56
C GLU A 176 7.54 11.14 -27.92
N GLY A 177 7.20 11.62 -29.10
CA GLY A 177 7.59 12.95 -29.55
C GLY A 177 9.09 13.17 -29.46
N ARG A 178 9.51 14.23 -28.77
CA ARG A 178 10.94 14.59 -28.58
C ARG A 178 11.71 13.58 -27.72
N PHE A 179 11.03 12.74 -26.95
CA PHE A 179 11.66 11.72 -26.09
C PHE A 179 11.80 10.37 -26.78
N TRP A 180 11.25 10.20 -27.98
CA TRP A 180 11.35 8.97 -28.77
C TRP A 180 12.78 8.42 -28.95
N PRO A 181 13.82 9.25 -29.18
CA PRO A 181 15.18 8.75 -29.35
C PRO A 181 15.79 8.08 -28.11
N PHE A 182 15.22 8.31 -26.93
CA PHE A 182 15.74 7.76 -25.67
C PHE A 182 15.11 6.41 -25.41
N SER A 183 15.94 5.37 -25.26
CA SER A 183 15.46 4.01 -24.96
C SER A 183 15.14 3.80 -23.49
N THR A 184 15.88 4.47 -22.61
CA THR A 184 15.71 4.45 -21.16
C THR A 184 15.45 5.86 -20.66
N PHE A 185 14.76 5.98 -19.53
CA PHE A 185 14.75 7.26 -18.84
C PHE A 185 16.20 7.61 -18.52
N PRO A 186 16.68 8.79 -18.97
CA PRO A 186 18.11 9.11 -18.90
C PRO A 186 18.53 9.44 -17.47
N THR A 187 18.56 8.42 -16.70
CA THR A 187 19.01 8.42 -15.32
C THR A 187 20.48 8.05 -15.25
N VAL A 188 21.02 7.75 -16.38
CA VAL A 188 22.17 6.90 -16.53
C VAL A 188 23.40 7.73 -16.77
N HIS A 189 24.46 7.40 -16.06
CA HIS A 189 25.86 7.77 -16.34
C HIS A 189 26.29 9.22 -16.22
N HIS A 190 25.57 10.05 -15.52
CA HIS A 190 26.09 11.37 -15.32
C HIS A 190 26.58 11.55 -13.89
N THR A 191 27.86 11.21 -13.67
CA THR A 191 28.70 11.82 -12.62
C THR A 191 28.57 13.35 -12.60
N GLU A 192 27.94 13.92 -13.63
CA GLU A 192 27.67 15.33 -13.85
C GLU A 192 26.21 15.73 -13.70
N PHE A 193 25.35 14.90 -13.18
CA PHE A 193 23.96 15.27 -12.91
C PHE A 193 23.89 16.26 -11.73
N ARG A 194 24.39 17.45 -11.96
CA ARG A 194 23.95 18.62 -11.23
C ARG A 194 22.69 19.12 -11.91
N VAL A 195 21.67 19.43 -11.12
CA VAL A 195 20.46 20.08 -11.61
C VAL A 195 20.85 21.19 -12.58
N GLY A 196 20.38 21.10 -13.85
CA GLY A 196 20.65 22.08 -14.89
C GLY A 196 21.84 21.80 -15.85
N SER A 197 22.52 20.64 -15.75
CA SER A 197 23.70 20.38 -16.59
C SER A 197 23.53 19.32 -17.68
N SER A 198 22.49 18.45 -17.61
CA SER A 198 22.31 17.39 -18.61
C SER A 198 21.48 17.84 -19.82
N THR A 199 21.87 17.38 -21.01
CA THR A 199 21.12 17.62 -22.25
C THR A 199 19.67 17.16 -22.17
N PHE A 200 19.39 16.08 -21.44
CA PHE A 200 18.04 15.56 -21.30
C PHE A 200 17.19 16.36 -20.31
N GLU A 201 17.74 16.79 -19.20
CA GLU A 201 17.02 17.63 -18.24
C GLU A 201 16.61 18.96 -18.88
N ASN A 202 17.51 19.57 -19.65
CA ASN A 202 17.21 20.75 -20.43
C ASN A 202 16.15 20.48 -21.51
N LEU A 203 16.16 19.29 -22.13
CA LEU A 203 15.13 18.86 -23.06
C LEU A 203 13.80 18.63 -22.36
N LEU A 204 13.79 17.95 -21.23
CA LEU A 204 12.61 17.69 -20.43
C LEU A 204 11.95 19.02 -19.99
N TRP A 205 12.75 19.92 -19.39
CA TRP A 205 12.28 21.22 -18.95
C TRP A 205 11.78 22.10 -20.11
N SER A 206 12.53 22.20 -21.23
CA SER A 206 12.12 22.98 -22.39
C SER A 206 10.85 22.44 -23.05
N THR A 207 10.70 21.11 -23.08
CA THR A 207 9.51 20.44 -23.61
C THR A 207 8.32 20.70 -22.70
N TYR A 208 8.46 20.53 -21.39
CA TYR A 208 7.42 20.82 -20.41
C TYR A 208 6.91 22.27 -20.54
N ARG A 209 7.81 23.24 -20.59
CA ARG A 209 7.41 24.65 -20.75
C ARG A 209 6.71 24.93 -22.06
N ARG A 210 7.19 24.34 -23.16
CA ARG A 210 6.53 24.47 -24.47
C ARG A 210 5.12 23.91 -24.44
N ASP A 211 4.96 22.72 -23.90
CA ASP A 211 3.67 22.02 -23.91
C ASP A 211 2.68 22.69 -22.96
N LEU A 212 3.14 23.15 -21.80
CA LEU A 212 2.33 23.96 -20.89
C LEU A 212 1.86 25.28 -21.53
N ALA A 213 2.74 25.95 -22.30
CA ALA A 213 2.38 27.17 -23.00
C ALA A 213 1.35 26.90 -24.13
N ARG A 214 1.48 25.78 -24.85
CA ARG A 214 0.54 25.36 -25.89
C ARG A 214 -0.83 25.01 -25.30
N GLU A 215 -0.86 24.22 -24.25
CA GLU A 215 -2.12 23.82 -23.60
C GLU A 215 -2.86 25.05 -23.02
N ARG A 216 -2.15 26.07 -22.56
CA ARG A 216 -2.76 27.34 -22.11
C ARG A 216 -3.40 28.12 -23.24
N GLN A 217 -2.88 27.98 -24.47
CA GLN A 217 -3.43 28.62 -25.67
C GLN A 217 -4.56 27.79 -26.29
N ASP A 218 -4.39 26.47 -26.31
CA ASP A 218 -5.36 25.52 -26.82
C ASP A 218 -5.65 24.46 -25.75
N PRO A 219 -6.77 24.56 -25.04
CA PRO A 219 -7.17 23.63 -23.99
C PRO A 219 -7.32 22.18 -24.42
N SER A 220 -7.55 21.94 -25.71
CA SER A 220 -7.68 20.59 -26.28
C SER A 220 -6.34 19.95 -26.62
N TYR A 221 -5.22 20.71 -26.53
CA TYR A 221 -3.89 20.20 -26.78
C TYR A 221 -3.51 19.16 -25.71
N ALA A 222 -3.22 17.94 -26.15
CA ALA A 222 -2.73 16.87 -25.30
C ALA A 222 -1.23 16.65 -25.59
N PRO A 223 -0.33 16.88 -24.63
CA PRO A 223 1.09 16.66 -24.81
C PRO A 223 1.40 15.20 -25.14
N ALA A 224 2.16 14.94 -26.20
CA ALA A 224 2.58 13.58 -26.51
C ALA A 224 3.65 13.07 -25.53
N GLU A 225 4.50 13.98 -25.05
CA GLU A 225 5.69 13.68 -24.27
C GLU A 225 5.45 13.42 -22.78
N PHE A 226 4.25 13.72 -22.27
CA PHE A 226 3.92 13.56 -20.86
C PHE A 226 2.66 12.74 -20.66
N GLU A 227 2.64 11.91 -19.61
CA GLU A 227 1.43 11.22 -19.17
C GLU A 227 0.55 12.22 -18.41
N THR A 228 -0.42 12.77 -19.10
CA THR A 228 -1.36 13.74 -18.54
C THR A 228 -2.79 13.20 -18.47
N ARG A 229 -3.04 12.01 -19.05
CA ARG A 229 -4.34 11.36 -18.97
C ARG A 229 -4.58 10.81 -17.57
N PHE A 230 -5.78 11.04 -17.03
CA PHE A 230 -6.17 10.36 -15.79
C PHE A 230 -6.25 8.85 -16.02
N ASN A 231 -5.54 8.08 -15.22
CA ASN A 231 -5.28 6.67 -15.49
C ASN A 231 -5.71 5.71 -14.38
N TYR A 232 -6.60 6.15 -13.48
CA TYR A 232 -7.18 5.31 -12.44
C TYR A 232 -8.66 5.06 -12.67
N PRO A 233 -9.24 3.94 -12.14
CA PRO A 233 -10.68 3.71 -12.17
C PRO A 233 -11.47 4.77 -11.39
N GLY A 234 -12.77 4.88 -11.69
CA GLY A 234 -13.61 6.01 -11.32
C GLY A 234 -13.84 6.25 -9.81
N ALA A 235 -13.70 5.23 -8.95
CA ALA A 235 -13.87 5.45 -7.51
C ALA A 235 -12.82 6.40 -6.91
N ALA A 236 -11.63 6.51 -7.49
CA ALA A 236 -10.65 7.49 -7.06
C ALA A 236 -11.18 8.92 -7.17
N ILE A 237 -11.92 9.23 -8.25
CA ILE A 237 -12.59 10.52 -8.46
C ILE A 237 -13.68 10.74 -7.42
N PHE A 238 -14.50 9.73 -7.11
CA PHE A 238 -15.56 9.87 -6.11
C PHE A 238 -15.02 10.09 -4.70
N PHE A 239 -13.91 9.47 -4.34
CA PHE A 239 -13.23 9.76 -3.08
C PHE A 239 -12.70 11.19 -3.04
N GLY A 240 -12.12 11.67 -4.15
CA GLY A 240 -11.71 13.06 -4.30
C GLY A 240 -12.89 14.01 -4.18
N TRP A 241 -13.99 13.74 -4.90
CA TRP A 241 -15.22 14.51 -4.83
C TRP A 241 -15.79 14.59 -3.40
N ALA A 242 -15.86 13.45 -2.70
CA ALA A 242 -16.31 13.44 -1.32
C ALA A 242 -15.41 14.30 -0.43
N ALA A 243 -14.07 14.21 -0.57
CA ALA A 243 -13.15 15.05 0.19
C ALA A 243 -13.41 16.55 -0.05
N TRP A 244 -13.61 16.97 -1.29
CA TRP A 244 -13.96 18.35 -1.65
C TRP A 244 -15.29 18.80 -1.05
N VAL A 245 -16.34 17.97 -1.12
CA VAL A 245 -17.66 18.26 -0.52
C VAL A 245 -17.55 18.48 0.99
N PHE A 246 -16.67 17.76 1.67
CA PHE A 246 -16.38 17.95 3.09
C PHE A 246 -15.38 19.08 3.38
N GLY A 247 -15.05 19.91 2.39
CA GLY A 247 -14.24 21.11 2.55
C GLY A 247 -12.72 20.90 2.51
N ALA A 248 -12.26 19.74 2.04
CA ALA A 248 -10.83 19.55 1.79
C ALA A 248 -10.38 20.50 0.67
N ARG A 249 -9.17 21.05 0.81
CA ARG A 249 -8.53 21.89 -0.22
C ARG A 249 -7.62 21.10 -1.15
N ASP A 250 -7.25 19.91 -0.72
CA ASP A 250 -6.43 18.94 -1.43
C ASP A 250 -6.74 17.52 -0.93
N LEU A 251 -6.18 16.51 -1.59
CA LEU A 251 -6.43 15.11 -1.24
C LEU A 251 -5.45 14.54 -0.19
N VAL A 252 -4.43 15.29 0.23
CA VAL A 252 -3.45 14.82 1.23
C VAL A 252 -4.13 14.48 2.54
N GLY A 253 -5.08 15.33 2.99
CA GLY A 253 -5.87 15.06 4.18
C GLY A 253 -6.66 13.75 4.11
N LEU A 254 -7.22 13.40 2.94
CA LEU A 254 -7.89 12.11 2.71
C LEU A 254 -6.91 10.94 2.86
N PHE A 255 -5.72 11.02 2.25
CA PHE A 255 -4.74 9.94 2.31
C PHE A 255 -4.21 9.73 3.73
N LEU A 256 -3.90 10.81 4.45
CA LEU A 256 -3.50 10.73 5.86
C LEU A 256 -4.62 10.17 6.74
N ALA A 257 -5.86 10.56 6.50
CA ALA A 257 -7.01 9.98 7.20
C ALA A 257 -7.13 8.47 6.94
N CYS A 258 -6.85 7.99 5.72
CA CYS A 258 -6.81 6.57 5.38
C CYS A 258 -5.70 5.84 6.16
N VAL A 259 -4.48 6.39 6.26
CA VAL A 259 -3.39 5.84 7.08
C VAL A 259 -3.80 5.73 8.53
N ILE A 260 -4.33 6.83 9.09
CA ILE A 260 -4.73 6.90 10.50
C ILE A 260 -5.86 5.90 10.78
N LEU A 261 -6.89 5.87 9.94
CA LEU A 261 -8.02 4.96 10.09
C LEU A 261 -7.59 3.50 10.01
N ALA A 262 -6.81 3.12 8.99
CA ALA A 262 -6.31 1.76 8.83
C ALA A 262 -5.43 1.35 10.02
N SER A 263 -4.49 2.20 10.43
CA SER A 263 -3.62 1.95 11.57
C SER A 263 -4.39 1.85 12.89
N TRP A 264 -5.38 2.72 13.11
CA TRP A 264 -6.25 2.69 14.29
C TRP A 264 -7.08 1.41 14.34
N LEU A 265 -7.66 0.97 13.23
CA LEU A 265 -8.43 -0.27 13.15
C LEU A 265 -7.55 -1.48 13.49
N ILE A 266 -6.35 -1.55 12.92
CA ILE A 266 -5.38 -2.61 13.21
C ILE A 266 -5.01 -2.60 14.70
N TYR A 267 -4.63 -1.45 15.23
CA TYR A 267 -4.25 -1.30 16.64
C TYR A 267 -5.37 -1.68 17.61
N ARG A 268 -6.61 -1.24 17.32
CA ARG A 268 -7.77 -1.53 18.16
C ARG A 268 -8.07 -3.04 18.25
N GLN A 269 -7.90 -3.76 17.15
CA GLN A 269 -8.21 -5.20 17.07
C GLN A 269 -7.06 -6.09 17.58
N THR A 270 -5.87 -5.53 17.70
CA THR A 270 -4.72 -6.26 18.22
C THR A 270 -4.93 -6.62 19.70
N ASP A 271 -4.56 -7.85 20.08
CA ASP A 271 -4.55 -8.28 21.48
C ASP A 271 -3.80 -7.27 22.35
N ARG A 272 -4.36 -6.94 23.52
CA ARG A 272 -3.78 -5.95 24.45
C ARG A 272 -2.31 -6.20 24.75
N ARG A 273 -1.89 -7.47 24.80
CA ARG A 273 -0.49 -7.87 25.06
C ARG A 273 0.46 -7.53 23.92
N MET A 274 -0.04 -7.50 22.69
CA MET A 274 0.75 -7.25 21.48
C MET A 274 0.66 -5.80 20.99
N ARG A 275 -0.22 -4.98 21.59
CA ARG A 275 -0.49 -3.60 21.14
C ARG A 275 0.76 -2.72 21.06
N LEU A 276 1.69 -2.86 22.03
CA LEU A 276 2.90 -2.07 22.00
C LEU A 276 3.75 -2.38 20.77
N ALA A 277 4.00 -3.66 20.49
CA ALA A 277 4.78 -4.07 19.31
C ALA A 277 4.08 -3.65 18.01
N THR A 278 2.76 -3.86 17.91
CA THR A 278 1.97 -3.44 16.74
C THR A 278 1.98 -1.92 16.58
N GLY A 279 1.80 -1.16 17.67
CA GLY A 279 1.85 0.30 17.64
C GLY A 279 3.21 0.82 17.16
N LEU A 280 4.31 0.26 17.65
CA LEU A 280 5.66 0.61 17.19
C LEU A 280 5.89 0.27 15.71
N LEU A 281 5.36 -0.85 15.22
CA LEU A 281 5.45 -1.21 13.79
C LEU A 281 4.65 -0.25 12.91
N LEU A 282 3.43 0.11 13.31
CA LEU A 282 2.59 1.06 12.55
C LEU A 282 3.16 2.47 12.56
N LEU A 283 3.68 2.94 13.69
CA LEU A 283 4.37 4.23 13.81
C LEU A 283 5.72 4.22 13.11
N GLY A 284 6.38 3.06 13.04
CA GLY A 284 7.64 2.86 12.34
C GLY A 284 7.48 2.64 10.83
N ASP A 285 6.24 2.63 10.29
CA ASP A 285 6.00 2.62 8.84
C ASP A 285 5.95 4.06 8.30
N ALA A 286 7.01 4.79 8.62
CA ALA A 286 7.17 6.18 8.25
C ALA A 286 7.22 6.40 6.72
N PRO A 287 7.80 5.50 5.87
CA PRO A 287 7.68 5.59 4.42
C PRO A 287 6.24 5.68 3.94
N LEU A 288 5.33 4.87 4.49
CA LEU A 288 3.90 4.92 4.14
C LEU A 288 3.28 6.28 4.49
N VAL A 289 3.61 6.84 5.66
CA VAL A 289 3.10 8.15 6.09
C VAL A 289 3.60 9.26 5.17
N LEU A 290 4.90 9.27 4.87
CA LEU A 290 5.51 10.28 4.02
C LEU A 290 4.98 10.21 2.59
N ASP A 291 4.96 9.02 1.98
CA ASP A 291 4.47 8.85 0.62
C ASP A 291 2.98 9.23 0.51
N SER A 292 2.19 8.95 1.56
CA SER A 292 0.79 9.41 1.63
C SER A 292 0.70 10.93 1.78
N ALA A 293 1.61 11.55 2.53
CA ALA A 293 1.64 13.00 2.72
C ALA A 293 2.09 13.75 1.46
N VAL A 294 2.90 13.15 0.59
CA VAL A 294 3.27 13.73 -0.71
C VAL A 294 2.31 13.33 -1.83
N GLY A 295 1.29 12.52 -1.55
CA GLY A 295 0.19 12.24 -2.47
C GLY A 295 0.25 10.89 -3.17
N ALA A 296 0.93 9.88 -2.61
CA ALA A 296 0.79 8.52 -3.12
C ALA A 296 -0.62 7.98 -2.84
N THR A 297 -1.36 7.73 -3.91
CA THR A 297 -2.78 7.33 -3.83
C THR A 297 -2.98 5.86 -3.43
N ASP A 298 -1.90 5.09 -3.32
CA ASP A 298 -1.94 3.65 -3.01
C ASP A 298 -2.53 3.34 -1.63
N ILE A 299 -2.43 4.26 -0.69
CA ILE A 299 -3.03 4.11 0.64
C ILE A 299 -4.56 3.99 0.59
N LEU A 300 -5.22 4.55 -0.42
CA LEU A 300 -6.66 4.50 -0.55
C LEU A 300 -7.16 3.05 -0.71
N TYR A 301 -6.57 2.31 -1.66
CA TYR A 301 -6.93 0.91 -1.82
C TYR A 301 -6.42 0.03 -0.66
N ALA A 302 -5.26 0.36 -0.08
CA ALA A 302 -4.72 -0.39 1.04
C ALA A 302 -5.63 -0.30 2.27
N ALA A 303 -6.15 0.89 2.59
CA ALA A 303 -7.13 1.07 3.66
C ALA A 303 -8.41 0.27 3.40
N LEU A 304 -8.91 0.25 2.15
CA LEU A 304 -10.05 -0.57 1.76
C LEU A 304 -9.75 -2.08 1.89
N LEU A 305 -8.54 -2.53 1.55
CA LEU A 305 -8.15 -3.94 1.75
C LEU A 305 -8.03 -4.30 3.24
N VAL A 306 -7.57 -3.38 4.10
CA VAL A 306 -7.60 -3.56 5.57
C VAL A 306 -9.04 -3.73 6.05
N LEU A 307 -9.96 -2.88 5.57
CA LEU A 307 -11.40 -2.99 5.88
C LEU A 307 -11.99 -4.30 5.33
N TYR A 308 -11.65 -4.68 4.10
CA TYR A 308 -12.05 -5.98 3.54
C TYR A 308 -11.60 -7.13 4.43
N TRP A 309 -10.34 -7.13 4.86
CA TRP A 309 -9.79 -8.18 5.71
C TRP A 309 -10.47 -8.23 7.07
N GLN A 310 -10.86 -7.10 7.63
CA GLN A 310 -11.63 -7.03 8.87
C GLN A 310 -13.05 -7.63 8.73
N TRP A 311 -13.73 -7.32 7.61
CA TRP A 311 -15.11 -7.76 7.37
C TRP A 311 -15.24 -8.91 6.37
N ARG A 312 -14.16 -9.64 6.16
CA ARG A 312 -14.10 -10.77 5.21
C ARG A 312 -15.14 -11.87 5.48
N GLU A 313 -15.62 -11.99 6.72
CA GLU A 313 -16.66 -12.96 7.09
C GLU A 313 -18.07 -12.53 6.67
N ARG A 314 -18.25 -11.28 6.25
CA ARG A 314 -19.53 -10.71 5.82
C ARG A 314 -19.58 -10.59 4.30
N PRO A 315 -20.35 -11.45 3.57
CA PRO A 315 -20.31 -11.52 2.13
C PRO A 315 -20.64 -10.20 1.45
N LEU A 316 -21.70 -9.52 1.90
CA LEU A 316 -22.14 -8.26 1.30
C LEU A 316 -21.14 -7.11 1.54
N LEU A 317 -20.68 -6.94 2.77
CA LEU A 317 -19.66 -5.91 3.06
C LEU A 317 -18.33 -6.21 2.37
N GLY A 318 -17.91 -7.49 2.36
CA GLY A 318 -16.70 -7.90 1.66
C GLY A 318 -16.81 -7.63 0.16
N GLY A 319 -17.94 -7.95 -0.47
CA GLY A 319 -18.17 -7.65 -1.88
C GLY A 319 -18.15 -6.15 -2.18
N LEU A 320 -18.87 -5.36 -1.39
CA LEU A 320 -18.90 -3.90 -1.51
C LEU A 320 -17.49 -3.30 -1.44
N ILE A 321 -16.73 -3.64 -0.39
CA ILE A 321 -15.39 -3.08 -0.16
C ILE A 321 -14.41 -3.53 -1.23
N LEU A 322 -14.47 -4.80 -1.67
CA LEU A 322 -13.61 -5.31 -2.73
C LEU A 322 -13.87 -4.60 -4.06
N GLY A 323 -15.15 -4.39 -4.41
CA GLY A 323 -15.55 -3.65 -5.59
C GLY A 323 -15.08 -2.19 -5.55
N LEU A 324 -15.24 -1.54 -4.40
CA LEU A 324 -14.76 -0.19 -4.18
C LEU A 324 -13.23 -0.10 -4.31
N ALA A 325 -12.50 -1.03 -3.69
CA ALA A 325 -11.04 -1.09 -3.79
C ALA A 325 -10.59 -1.31 -5.25
N ALA A 326 -11.20 -2.26 -5.96
CA ALA A 326 -10.90 -2.52 -7.38
C ALA A 326 -11.21 -1.31 -8.28
N ALA A 327 -12.20 -0.50 -7.91
CA ALA A 327 -12.56 0.72 -8.62
C ALA A 327 -11.69 1.94 -8.25
N THR A 328 -10.71 1.82 -7.33
CA THR A 328 -9.73 2.89 -7.03
C THR A 328 -8.43 2.73 -7.79
N ARG A 329 -7.93 1.49 -7.96
CA ARG A 329 -6.59 1.21 -8.49
C ARG A 329 -6.53 -0.15 -9.18
N GLN A 330 -5.79 -0.24 -10.26
CA GLN A 330 -5.59 -1.50 -11.02
C GLN A 330 -4.82 -2.55 -10.22
N GLN A 331 -3.91 -2.17 -9.33
CA GLN A 331 -3.17 -3.10 -8.46
C GLN A 331 -4.11 -4.01 -7.66
N VAL A 332 -5.31 -3.54 -7.31
CA VAL A 332 -6.29 -4.36 -6.59
C VAL A 332 -6.79 -5.53 -7.43
N TRP A 333 -6.77 -5.42 -8.75
CA TRP A 333 -7.21 -6.50 -9.63
C TRP A 333 -6.38 -7.76 -9.43
N PHE A 334 -5.11 -7.63 -9.05
CA PHE A 334 -4.25 -8.77 -8.69
C PHE A 334 -4.71 -9.45 -7.39
N PHE A 335 -5.32 -8.73 -6.45
CA PHE A 335 -5.83 -9.30 -5.19
C PHE A 335 -7.13 -10.06 -5.38
N VAL A 336 -7.97 -9.67 -6.34
CA VAL A 336 -9.32 -10.23 -6.53
C VAL A 336 -9.32 -11.75 -6.59
N PRO A 337 -8.52 -12.44 -7.45
CA PRO A 337 -8.56 -13.90 -7.52
C PRO A 337 -8.17 -14.57 -6.21
N PHE A 338 -7.20 -14.04 -5.47
CA PHE A 338 -6.76 -14.62 -4.19
C PHE A 338 -7.82 -14.48 -3.11
N LEU A 339 -8.46 -13.31 -3.02
CA LEU A 339 -9.48 -13.03 -2.02
C LEU A 339 -10.78 -13.78 -2.30
N LEU A 340 -11.19 -13.90 -3.57
CA LEU A 340 -12.34 -14.70 -3.96
C LEU A 340 -12.08 -16.20 -3.79
N TYR A 341 -10.88 -16.68 -4.08
CA TYR A 341 -10.48 -18.06 -3.80
C TYR A 341 -10.57 -18.37 -2.31
N LEU A 342 -10.08 -17.48 -1.44
CA LEU A 342 -10.20 -17.61 0.01
C LEU A 342 -11.65 -17.66 0.46
N ALA A 343 -12.50 -16.77 -0.06
CA ALA A 343 -13.92 -16.72 0.25
C ALA A 343 -14.64 -18.01 -0.17
N TRP A 344 -14.35 -18.51 -1.38
CA TRP A 344 -14.93 -19.76 -1.88
C TRP A 344 -14.60 -20.95 -0.97
N HIS A 345 -13.33 -21.13 -0.64
CA HIS A 345 -12.92 -22.27 0.17
C HIS A 345 -13.36 -22.20 1.63
N ARG A 346 -13.69 -21.01 2.15
CA ARG A 346 -14.18 -20.84 3.51
C ARG A 346 -15.67 -20.92 3.65
N HIS A 347 -16.39 -20.28 2.75
CA HIS A 347 -17.81 -20.04 2.86
C HIS A 347 -18.62 -20.72 1.75
N GLY A 348 -17.93 -21.35 0.79
CA GLY A 348 -18.53 -22.08 -0.31
C GLY A 348 -18.96 -21.19 -1.49
N TRP A 349 -19.56 -21.84 -2.48
CA TRP A 349 -19.97 -21.25 -3.75
C TRP A 349 -20.98 -20.10 -3.65
N PRO A 350 -22.01 -20.18 -2.78
CA PRO A 350 -22.98 -19.09 -2.67
C PRO A 350 -22.36 -17.77 -2.19
N ASP A 351 -21.38 -17.84 -1.28
CA ASP A 351 -20.67 -16.66 -0.78
C ASP A 351 -19.79 -16.06 -1.86
N LEU A 352 -19.04 -16.89 -2.60
CA LEU A 352 -18.26 -16.46 -3.76
C LEU A 352 -19.13 -15.65 -4.74
N TRP A 353 -20.28 -16.19 -5.15
CA TRP A 353 -21.16 -15.51 -6.10
C TRP A 353 -21.67 -14.17 -5.57
N ARG A 354 -22.15 -14.13 -4.34
CA ARG A 354 -22.66 -12.89 -3.71
C ARG A 354 -21.58 -11.82 -3.69
N ARG A 355 -20.34 -12.17 -3.32
CA ARG A 355 -19.21 -11.24 -3.28
C ARG A 355 -18.84 -10.79 -4.69
N SER A 356 -18.72 -11.72 -5.63
CA SER A 356 -18.33 -11.41 -7.01
C SER A 356 -19.33 -10.50 -7.69
N ILE A 357 -20.63 -10.80 -7.59
CA ILE A 357 -21.68 -9.99 -8.20
C ILE A 357 -21.69 -8.59 -7.59
N LEU A 358 -21.62 -8.49 -6.26
CA LEU A 358 -21.63 -7.19 -5.61
C LEU A 358 -20.35 -6.39 -5.89
N ALA A 359 -19.18 -7.04 -5.88
CA ALA A 359 -17.93 -6.38 -6.23
C ALA A 359 -17.96 -5.87 -7.68
N LEU A 360 -18.47 -6.67 -8.61
CA LEU A 360 -18.63 -6.27 -10.01
C LEU A 360 -19.65 -5.12 -10.15
N ALA A 361 -20.79 -5.20 -9.47
CA ALA A 361 -21.81 -4.14 -9.50
C ALA A 361 -21.27 -2.81 -8.97
N VAL A 362 -20.52 -2.83 -7.87
CA VAL A 362 -19.87 -1.63 -7.31
C VAL A 362 -18.79 -1.10 -8.25
N PHE A 363 -17.94 -1.99 -8.79
CA PHE A 363 -16.93 -1.59 -9.77
C PHE A 363 -17.55 -0.91 -10.98
N VAL A 364 -18.57 -1.55 -11.58
CA VAL A 364 -19.30 -0.99 -12.72
C VAL A 364 -19.99 0.31 -12.33
N GLY A 365 -20.69 0.36 -11.21
CA GLY A 365 -21.39 1.56 -10.74
C GLY A 365 -20.46 2.76 -10.56
N CYS A 366 -19.25 2.54 -10.03
CA CYS A 366 -18.25 3.59 -9.89
C CYS A 366 -17.63 4.06 -11.22
N ASN A 367 -17.64 3.23 -12.25
CA ASN A 367 -17.05 3.57 -13.56
C ASN A 367 -18.12 4.01 -14.58
N LEU A 368 -19.37 3.59 -14.40
CA LEU A 368 -20.46 3.80 -15.37
C LEU A 368 -20.65 5.28 -15.78
N PRO A 369 -20.65 6.27 -14.88
CA PRO A 369 -20.79 7.66 -15.29
C PRO A 369 -19.73 8.10 -16.29
N PHE A 370 -18.48 7.68 -16.08
CA PHE A 370 -17.34 8.02 -16.94
C PHE A 370 -17.36 7.25 -18.27
N ILE A 371 -17.78 5.98 -18.24
CA ILE A 371 -18.01 5.18 -19.45
C ILE A 371 -19.10 5.84 -20.33
N LEU A 372 -20.16 6.38 -19.72
CA LEU A 372 -21.23 7.06 -20.45
C LEU A 372 -20.80 8.43 -20.99
N MET A 373 -19.89 9.14 -20.29
CA MET A 373 -19.32 10.40 -20.76
C MET A 373 -18.40 10.21 -21.97
N GLY A 374 -17.52 9.19 -21.94
CA GLY A 374 -16.56 8.93 -22.99
C GLY A 374 -15.94 7.53 -22.90
N PRO A 375 -16.57 6.48 -23.48
CA PRO A 375 -16.13 5.11 -23.29
C PRO A 375 -14.70 4.87 -23.79
N GLN A 376 -14.29 5.51 -24.88
CA GLN A 376 -12.95 5.41 -25.42
C GLN A 376 -11.92 6.11 -24.53
N ASN A 377 -12.26 7.30 -24.01
CA ASN A 377 -11.39 8.04 -23.09
C ASN A 377 -11.19 7.28 -21.78
N TRP A 378 -12.27 6.75 -21.21
CA TRP A 378 -12.21 5.95 -19.99
C TRP A 378 -11.34 4.71 -20.19
N LEU A 379 -11.57 3.94 -21.28
CA LEU A 379 -10.79 2.74 -21.57
C LEU A 379 -9.30 3.06 -21.77
N ALA A 380 -9.01 4.08 -22.56
CA ALA A 380 -7.65 4.53 -22.84
C ALA A 380 -6.96 5.04 -21.55
N GLY A 381 -7.68 5.73 -20.66
CA GLY A 381 -7.15 6.15 -19.38
C GLY A 381 -6.84 4.96 -18.47
N VAL A 382 -7.84 4.12 -18.19
CA VAL A 382 -7.69 2.99 -17.25
C VAL A 382 -6.66 1.96 -17.72
N LEU A 383 -6.51 1.75 -19.03
CA LEU A 383 -5.50 0.85 -19.61
C LEU A 383 -4.17 1.56 -19.93
N GLY A 384 -4.11 2.88 -19.82
CA GLY A 384 -2.93 3.69 -20.14
C GLY A 384 -1.63 3.16 -19.51
N PRO A 385 -1.58 2.83 -18.22
CA PRO A 385 -0.36 2.29 -17.60
C PRO A 385 0.21 1.03 -18.26
N MET A 386 -0.63 0.26 -18.95
CA MET A 386 -0.22 -0.94 -19.67
C MET A 386 0.01 -0.70 -21.18
N ALA A 387 -0.71 0.27 -21.76
CA ALA A 387 -0.75 0.51 -23.20
C ALA A 387 0.16 1.65 -23.65
N ASP A 388 0.32 2.69 -22.82
CA ASP A 388 1.11 3.86 -23.17
C ASP A 388 2.62 3.54 -23.15
N PRO A 389 3.41 4.14 -24.05
CA PRO A 389 4.84 3.90 -24.15
C PRO A 389 5.58 4.66 -23.03
N LEU A 390 5.36 4.27 -21.80
CA LEU A 390 6.03 4.84 -20.65
C LEU A 390 7.49 4.36 -20.58
N PHE A 391 8.37 5.21 -20.04
CA PHE A 391 9.73 4.78 -19.76
C PHE A 391 9.77 3.68 -18.71
N ALA A 392 10.70 2.75 -18.92
CA ALA A 392 11.03 1.73 -17.94
C ALA A 392 11.52 2.36 -16.63
N GLN A 393 10.89 2.03 -15.50
CA GLN A 393 11.24 2.63 -14.21
C GLN A 393 10.87 1.71 -13.05
N GLY A 394 11.64 1.74 -11.98
CA GLY A 394 11.26 1.08 -10.71
C GLY A 394 12.41 0.43 -9.99
N ILE A 395 12.09 -0.38 -8.97
CA ILE A 395 13.02 -1.00 -8.04
C ILE A 395 13.17 -2.52 -8.21
N GLY A 396 12.38 -3.12 -9.12
CA GLY A 396 12.36 -4.56 -9.35
C GLY A 396 13.36 -5.01 -10.43
N LEU A 397 12.97 -6.04 -11.18
CA LEU A 397 13.80 -6.63 -12.25
C LEU A 397 14.24 -5.60 -13.30
N ILE A 398 13.38 -4.64 -13.61
CA ILE A 398 13.67 -3.59 -14.57
C ILE A 398 14.88 -2.73 -14.16
N ALA A 399 14.95 -2.36 -12.87
CA ALA A 399 16.08 -1.59 -12.34
C ALA A 399 17.39 -2.37 -12.46
N LEU A 400 17.37 -3.67 -12.12
CA LEU A 400 18.54 -4.55 -12.26
C LEU A 400 18.99 -4.68 -13.71
N SER A 401 18.05 -4.82 -14.65
CA SER A 401 18.39 -4.92 -16.07
C SER A 401 19.07 -3.63 -16.58
N ILE A 402 18.55 -2.47 -16.20
CA ILE A 402 19.14 -1.19 -16.57
C ILE A 402 20.53 -1.01 -15.94
N ALA A 403 20.70 -1.34 -14.67
CA ALA A 403 21.97 -1.16 -13.97
C ALA A 403 23.07 -2.11 -14.48
N LEU A 404 22.72 -3.35 -14.83
CA LEU A 404 23.69 -4.36 -15.29
C LEU A 404 24.06 -4.21 -16.78
N PHE A 405 23.08 -3.86 -17.61
CA PHE A 405 23.22 -3.89 -19.06
C PHE A 405 23.19 -2.51 -19.71
N GLN A 406 23.03 -1.45 -18.92
CA GLN A 406 22.90 -0.07 -19.37
C GLN A 406 21.69 0.18 -20.30
N GLN A 407 20.81 -0.82 -20.38
CA GLN A 407 19.58 -0.80 -21.16
C GLN A 407 18.60 -1.81 -20.55
N HIS A 408 17.31 -1.64 -20.79
CA HIS A 408 16.33 -2.66 -20.40
C HIS A 408 16.46 -3.91 -21.30
N ILE A 409 16.34 -5.08 -20.70
CA ILE A 409 16.22 -6.34 -21.43
C ILE A 409 14.76 -6.52 -21.87
N GLY A 410 14.55 -6.67 -23.18
CA GLY A 410 13.22 -6.93 -23.72
C GLY A 410 12.35 -5.67 -23.84
N SER A 411 11.11 -5.87 -24.24
CA SER A 411 10.09 -4.84 -24.44
C SER A 411 9.14 -4.76 -23.23
N GLN A 412 8.29 -3.75 -23.21
CA GLN A 412 7.20 -3.63 -22.24
C GLN A 412 6.31 -4.89 -22.23
N ASN A 413 6.02 -5.47 -23.41
CA ASN A 413 5.24 -6.71 -23.53
C ASN A 413 5.95 -7.91 -22.88
N PHE A 414 7.28 -8.00 -22.96
CA PHE A 414 8.05 -9.04 -22.29
C PHE A 414 7.84 -8.99 -20.78
N TYR A 415 7.91 -7.80 -20.19
CA TYR A 415 7.66 -7.62 -18.74
C TYR A 415 6.20 -7.90 -18.37
N ALA A 416 5.24 -7.51 -19.21
CA ALA A 416 3.84 -7.84 -18.99
C ALA A 416 3.59 -9.37 -18.99
N VAL A 417 4.26 -10.13 -19.85
CA VAL A 417 4.22 -11.60 -19.84
C VAL A 417 4.85 -12.17 -18.58
N LEU A 418 6.02 -11.65 -18.16
CA LEU A 418 6.67 -12.08 -16.92
C LEU A 418 5.78 -11.83 -15.70
N GLU A 419 5.16 -10.66 -15.63
CA GLU A 419 4.21 -10.27 -14.59
C GLU A 419 3.01 -11.23 -14.56
N GLY A 420 2.43 -11.53 -15.72
CA GLY A 420 1.32 -12.50 -15.85
C GLY A 420 1.72 -13.92 -15.41
N VAL A 421 2.89 -14.41 -15.84
CA VAL A 421 3.40 -15.73 -15.42
C VAL A 421 3.66 -15.77 -13.91
N ALA A 422 4.24 -14.71 -13.36
CA ALA A 422 4.46 -14.60 -11.91
C ALA A 422 3.14 -14.56 -11.12
N LEU A 423 2.11 -13.86 -11.64
CA LEU A 423 0.78 -13.83 -11.03
C LEU A 423 0.17 -15.23 -10.97
N VAL A 424 0.23 -15.98 -12.05
CA VAL A 424 -0.25 -17.37 -12.12
C VAL A 424 0.54 -18.26 -11.14
N GLY A 425 1.88 -18.10 -11.11
CA GLY A 425 2.75 -18.83 -10.17
C GLY A 425 2.44 -18.52 -8.70
N CYS A 426 2.25 -17.24 -8.37
CA CYS A 426 1.86 -16.79 -7.03
C CYS A 426 0.47 -17.31 -6.65
N PHE A 427 -0.48 -17.30 -7.58
CA PHE A 427 -1.82 -17.85 -7.35
C PHE A 427 -1.76 -19.37 -7.12
N TRP A 428 -1.00 -20.10 -7.96
CA TRP A 428 -0.78 -21.53 -7.76
C TRP A 428 -0.13 -21.83 -6.40
N LEU A 429 0.90 -21.07 -6.01
CA LEU A 429 1.51 -21.19 -4.68
C LEU A 429 0.48 -20.94 -3.58
N TYR A 430 -0.38 -19.94 -3.75
CA TYR A 430 -1.45 -19.64 -2.80
C TYR A 430 -2.42 -20.80 -2.66
N THR A 431 -2.86 -21.42 -3.76
CA THR A 431 -3.77 -22.58 -3.71
C THR A 431 -3.19 -23.78 -2.96
N ARG A 432 -1.87 -23.86 -2.84
CA ARG A 432 -1.18 -24.90 -2.05
C ARG A 432 -1.03 -24.54 -0.57
N GLN A 433 -1.08 -23.26 -0.24
CA GLN A 433 -0.72 -22.79 1.12
C GLN A 433 -1.85 -22.08 1.85
N TRP A 434 -2.99 -21.79 1.24
CA TRP A 434 -4.07 -20.99 1.82
C TRP A 434 -4.58 -21.51 3.18
N GLN A 435 -4.58 -22.84 3.39
CA GLN A 435 -5.00 -23.44 4.67
C GLN A 435 -4.02 -23.12 5.82
N ARG A 436 -2.73 -23.06 5.51
CA ARG A 436 -1.67 -22.79 6.51
C ARG A 436 -1.46 -21.30 6.73
N ALA A 437 -1.54 -20.53 5.65
CA ALA A 437 -1.24 -19.12 5.65
C ALA A 437 -2.22 -18.32 4.76
N PRO A 438 -3.49 -18.22 5.14
CA PRO A 438 -4.52 -17.53 4.35
C PRO A 438 -4.19 -16.05 4.12
N GLY A 439 -3.41 -15.43 4.99
CA GLY A 439 -2.93 -14.06 4.88
C GLY A 439 -2.00 -13.81 3.69
N LEU A 440 -1.44 -14.85 3.07
CA LEU A 440 -0.67 -14.71 1.85
C LEU A 440 -1.48 -14.11 0.69
N ALA A 441 -2.83 -14.13 0.76
CA ALA A 441 -3.70 -13.40 -0.15
C ALA A 441 -3.45 -11.88 -0.16
N MET A 442 -2.82 -11.33 0.88
CA MET A 442 -2.46 -9.91 0.98
C MET A 442 -1.01 -9.60 0.61
N LEU A 443 -0.18 -10.60 0.34
CA LEU A 443 1.22 -10.44 -0.04
C LEU A 443 1.49 -10.87 -1.49
N LEU A 444 1.09 -12.10 -1.83
CA LEU A 444 1.43 -12.71 -3.12
C LEU A 444 0.93 -11.92 -4.34
N PRO A 445 -0.22 -11.23 -4.30
CA PRO A 445 -0.69 -10.43 -5.43
C PRO A 445 0.25 -9.31 -5.88
N LEU A 446 1.08 -8.77 -4.98
CA LEU A 446 2.00 -7.66 -5.31
C LEU A 446 3.40 -8.14 -5.75
N ILE A 447 3.75 -9.41 -5.53
CA ILE A 447 5.05 -9.95 -5.98
C ILE A 447 5.26 -9.81 -7.50
N PRO A 448 4.25 -10.07 -8.37
CA PRO A 448 4.41 -9.89 -9.81
C PRO A 448 4.86 -8.48 -10.21
N LEU A 449 4.44 -7.44 -9.46
CA LEU A 449 4.84 -6.06 -9.73
C LEU A 449 6.34 -5.81 -9.59
N ALA A 450 7.08 -6.69 -8.88
CA ALA A 450 8.55 -6.65 -8.86
C ALA A 450 9.17 -7.02 -10.23
N LEU A 451 8.40 -7.66 -11.11
CA LEU A 451 8.79 -8.01 -12.48
C LEU A 451 8.21 -7.06 -13.53
N ALA A 452 7.38 -6.11 -13.12
CA ALA A 452 6.70 -5.18 -14.02
C ALA A 452 7.66 -4.21 -14.72
N TRP A 453 7.26 -3.72 -15.90
CA TRP A 453 7.93 -2.64 -16.63
C TRP A 453 8.07 -1.36 -15.82
N ARG A 454 7.08 -1.09 -14.94
CA ARG A 454 7.12 -0.03 -13.93
C ARG A 454 6.90 -0.64 -12.55
N SER A 455 7.99 -0.94 -11.87
CA SER A 455 8.00 -1.53 -10.53
C SER A 455 8.25 -0.45 -9.48
N LEU A 456 7.29 0.47 -9.30
CA LEU A 456 7.46 1.63 -8.42
C LEU A 456 7.51 1.20 -6.94
N HIS A 457 8.31 1.89 -6.13
CA HIS A 457 8.41 1.62 -4.68
C HIS A 457 7.06 1.80 -3.97
N THR A 458 6.21 2.71 -4.44
CA THR A 458 4.88 2.98 -3.88
C THR A 458 3.97 1.75 -3.89
N TYR A 459 4.16 0.82 -4.84
CA TYR A 459 3.39 -0.42 -4.88
C TYR A 459 3.67 -1.34 -3.69
N PHE A 460 4.86 -1.26 -3.10
CA PHE A 460 5.32 -2.13 -2.02
C PHE A 460 5.22 -1.47 -0.64
N MET A 461 5.10 -0.15 -0.55
CA MET A 461 5.03 0.59 0.72
C MET A 461 3.80 0.21 1.56
N VAL A 462 2.73 -0.26 0.93
CA VAL A 462 1.50 -0.69 1.61
C VAL A 462 1.60 -2.10 2.22
N LEU A 463 2.59 -2.88 1.82
CA LEU A 463 2.73 -4.29 2.23
C LEU A 463 2.91 -4.47 3.74
N PRO A 464 3.74 -3.69 4.46
CA PRO A 464 3.86 -3.82 5.92
C PRO A 464 2.53 -3.56 6.63
N LEU A 465 1.75 -2.57 6.17
CA LEU A 465 0.41 -2.27 6.70
C LEU A 465 -0.54 -3.46 6.49
N LEU A 466 -0.61 -4.00 5.27
CA LEU A 466 -1.47 -5.14 4.94
C LEU A 466 -1.08 -6.41 5.71
N ALA A 467 0.21 -6.69 5.82
CA ALA A 467 0.70 -7.82 6.62
C ALA A 467 0.37 -7.66 8.10
N THR A 468 0.53 -6.45 8.65
CA THR A 468 0.17 -6.15 10.04
C THR A 468 -1.33 -6.32 10.26
N ALA A 469 -2.17 -5.91 9.32
CA ALA A 469 -3.62 -6.14 9.37
C ALA A 469 -3.96 -7.63 9.42
N VAL A 470 -3.34 -8.45 8.57
CA VAL A 470 -3.53 -9.90 8.57
C VAL A 470 -3.17 -10.52 9.92
N LEU A 471 -2.05 -10.09 10.50
CA LEU A 471 -1.57 -10.61 11.78
C LEU A 471 -2.39 -10.14 12.98
N ALA A 472 -2.97 -8.93 12.89
CA ALA A 472 -3.82 -8.35 13.91
C ALA A 472 -5.26 -8.92 13.91
N PHE A 473 -5.79 -9.27 12.73
CA PHE A 473 -7.12 -9.85 12.55
C PHE A 473 -7.05 -11.38 12.31
N PRO A 474 -6.60 -12.16 13.28
CA PRO A 474 -6.44 -13.60 13.06
C PRO A 474 -7.79 -14.26 12.82
N LEU A 475 -7.73 -15.44 12.23
CA LEU A 475 -8.87 -16.31 12.09
C LEU A 475 -9.30 -16.84 13.45
N THR A 476 -10.58 -16.82 13.75
CA THR A 476 -11.12 -17.34 15.01
C THR A 476 -10.95 -18.87 15.09
N SER A 477 -10.67 -19.39 16.28
CA SER A 477 -10.42 -20.83 16.50
C SER A 477 -11.65 -21.73 16.22
N GLY A 478 -12.85 -21.16 16.23
CA GLY A 478 -14.09 -21.84 15.80
C GLY A 478 -14.12 -22.22 14.32
N GLU A 479 -13.39 -21.48 13.50
CA GLU A 479 -13.26 -21.73 12.06
C GLU A 479 -12.36 -22.94 11.75
N ARG A 480 -11.36 -23.21 12.61
CA ARG A 480 -10.50 -24.40 12.50
C ARG A 480 -11.24 -25.69 12.87
N SER A 481 -12.18 -25.65 13.82
CA SER A 481 -12.95 -26.82 14.25
C SER A 481 -14.06 -27.21 13.26
N GLY A 482 -14.65 -26.25 12.54
CA GLY A 482 -15.64 -26.50 11.49
C GLY A 482 -15.06 -27.23 10.30
N GLN A 483 -13.80 -26.97 9.98
CA GLN A 483 -13.09 -27.63 8.88
C GLN A 483 -12.67 -29.07 9.25
N ALA A 484 -12.15 -29.27 10.46
CA ALA A 484 -11.86 -30.60 10.98
C ALA A 484 -13.12 -31.50 11.08
N ARG A 485 -14.30 -30.90 11.28
CA ARG A 485 -15.56 -31.63 11.31
C ARG A 485 -16.09 -32.01 9.92
N ARG A 486 -15.79 -31.23 8.88
CA ARG A 486 -16.16 -31.59 7.49
C ARG A 486 -15.29 -32.71 6.93
N ASP A 487 -14.01 -32.73 7.31
CA ASP A 487 -13.09 -33.78 6.90
C ASP A 487 -13.29 -35.10 7.63
N LEU A 488 -14.11 -35.11 8.72
CA LEU A 488 -14.46 -36.28 9.53
C LEU A 488 -15.86 -36.84 9.20
N VAL A 489 -16.58 -36.32 8.21
CA VAL A 489 -17.80 -36.98 7.73
C VAL A 489 -17.35 -38.19 6.91
N PRO A 490 -17.50 -39.44 7.44
CA PRO A 490 -17.17 -40.61 6.67
C PRO A 490 -18.06 -40.64 5.44
N LEU A 491 -17.48 -40.86 4.27
CA LEU A 491 -18.22 -41.30 3.11
C LEU A 491 -19.01 -42.55 3.55
N GLU A 492 -20.33 -42.43 3.71
CA GLU A 492 -21.18 -43.58 3.92
C GLU A 492 -20.86 -44.60 2.82
N PRO A 493 -20.61 -45.86 3.20
CA PRO A 493 -20.38 -46.88 2.20
C PRO A 493 -21.68 -47.00 1.35
N ILE A 494 -21.51 -46.82 0.06
CA ILE A 494 -22.56 -47.08 -0.93
C ILE A 494 -22.94 -48.55 -0.74
N THR A 495 -24.00 -48.79 0.03
CA THR A 495 -24.59 -50.13 0.13
C THR A 495 -25.14 -50.48 -1.24
N ALA A 496 -24.48 -51.43 -1.87
CA ALA A 496 -24.97 -52.06 -3.11
C ALA A 496 -26.39 -52.55 -2.86
N ARG A 497 -27.37 -51.87 -3.47
CA ARG A 497 -28.72 -52.44 -3.61
C ARG A 497 -28.60 -53.63 -4.53
N THR A 498 -28.64 -54.82 -3.98
CA THR A 498 -28.95 -56.05 -4.67
C THR A 498 -30.33 -55.87 -5.36
N ILE A 499 -30.31 -55.95 -6.68
CA ILE A 499 -31.48 -56.03 -7.52
C ILE A 499 -31.91 -57.50 -7.44
N GLU A 500 -33.03 -57.78 -6.82
CA GLU A 500 -33.84 -58.98 -7.06
C GLU A 500 -34.91 -58.68 -8.14
#